data_c8717ad6e66c57a194389d1f5dd921fd
#
_entry.id   c8717ad6e66c57a194389d1f5dd921fd
#
_cell.length_a   1.000
_cell.length_b   1.000
_cell.length_c   1.000
_cell.angle_alpha   90.00
_cell.angle_beta   90.00
_cell.angle_gamma   90.00
#
_symmetry.space_group_name_H-M   'P 1'
#
loop_
_entity.id
_entity.type
_entity.pdbx_description
1 polymer ?
#
loop_
_entity_poly.entity_id
_entity_poly.type
_entity_poly.pdbx_seq_one_letter_code
_entity_poly.pdbx_strand_id
1 'polypeptide(L)'
;YSKLMSAWGFTGYLCPLVGESTLNVDSPAVFLPVTIAHELAHQRGVAAEQEANFVGVMAATASANADYAYSGWLFGYLHLSNALYEADPALAAASYQTLCAEARADLAANNAYWKQWEGPVKQTGEKVYTTFLQGYGQDLGMRSYGACVDLLVEEFLTNTTSCD
;
A
#
# COMPACT_ATOMS: atom_id res chain seq x y z
N TYR A 1 19.94 -7.75 1.98
CA TYR A 1 19.47 -6.44 1.52
C TYR A 1 18.02 -6.19 1.95
N SER A 2 17.10 -7.16 1.74
CA SER A 2 15.68 -7.03 2.10
C SER A 2 15.43 -6.71 3.57
N LYS A 3 16.15 -7.36 4.50
CA LYS A 3 16.04 -7.05 5.94
C LYS A 3 16.41 -5.61 6.29
N LEU A 4 17.35 -5.00 5.54
CA LEU A 4 17.68 -3.59 5.71
C LEU A 4 16.52 -2.71 5.22
N MET A 5 15.88 -3.09 4.11
CA MET A 5 14.67 -2.42 3.63
C MET A 5 13.55 -2.51 4.65
N SER A 6 13.34 -3.71 5.26
CA SER A 6 12.35 -3.90 6.31
C SER A 6 12.60 -3.00 7.54
N ALA A 7 13.85 -2.90 7.97
CA ALA A 7 14.23 -2.04 9.08
C ALA A 7 13.97 -0.55 8.80
N TRP A 8 13.98 -0.14 7.55
CA TRP A 8 13.67 1.22 7.09
C TRP A 8 12.20 1.42 6.73
N GLY A 9 11.39 0.35 6.75
CA GLY A 9 9.97 0.40 6.46
C GLY A 9 9.62 0.37 4.97
N PHE A 10 10.56 -0.05 4.09
CA PHE A 10 10.33 -0.09 2.65
C PHE A 10 9.86 -1.47 2.17
N THR A 11 8.82 -1.49 1.36
CA THR A 11 8.33 -2.67 0.64
C THR A 11 8.98 -2.79 -0.74
N GLY A 12 9.31 -1.67 -1.37
CA GLY A 12 10.02 -1.54 -2.63
C GLY A 12 10.57 -0.13 -2.77
N TYR A 13 11.31 0.11 -3.82
CA TYR A 13 11.67 1.44 -4.28
C TYR A 13 12.14 1.43 -5.73
N LEU A 14 11.86 2.50 -6.45
CA LEU A 14 12.42 2.78 -7.77
C LEU A 14 13.71 3.57 -7.64
N CYS A 15 14.80 3.10 -8.26
CA CYS A 15 16.01 3.89 -8.42
C CYS A 15 15.88 4.78 -9.67
N PRO A 16 15.70 6.10 -9.54
CA PRO A 16 15.43 6.98 -10.69
C PRO A 16 16.61 7.12 -11.64
N LEU A 17 17.84 6.84 -11.17
CA LEU A 17 19.05 6.95 -11.99
C LEU A 17 19.18 5.85 -13.03
N VAL A 18 18.66 4.66 -12.75
CA VAL A 18 18.75 3.48 -13.62
C VAL A 18 17.37 2.98 -14.07
N GLY A 19 16.30 3.51 -13.51
CA GLY A 19 14.93 3.07 -13.83
C GLY A 19 14.59 1.67 -13.34
N GLU A 20 15.36 1.12 -12.39
CA GLU A 20 15.16 -0.22 -11.86
C GLU A 20 14.43 -0.18 -10.52
N SER A 21 13.41 -1.03 -10.38
CA SER A 21 12.70 -1.22 -9.12
C SER A 21 13.31 -2.38 -8.34
N THR A 22 13.47 -2.17 -7.05
CA THR A 22 13.93 -3.17 -6.10
C THR A 22 12.81 -3.54 -5.14
N LEU A 23 12.58 -4.83 -4.91
CA LEU A 23 11.54 -5.34 -4.03
C LEU A 23 12.13 -5.87 -2.72
N ASN A 24 11.41 -5.65 -1.63
CA ASN A 24 11.70 -6.26 -0.36
C ASN A 24 11.01 -7.63 -0.27
N VAL A 25 11.74 -8.69 -0.62
CA VAL A 25 11.23 -10.07 -0.58
C VAL A 25 11.18 -10.66 0.84
N ASP A 26 11.63 -9.94 1.86
CA ASP A 26 11.48 -10.31 3.27
C ASP A 26 10.12 -9.86 3.84
N SER A 27 9.42 -8.93 3.16
CA SER A 27 8.08 -8.47 3.54
C SER A 27 7.02 -9.55 3.30
N PRO A 28 5.83 -9.44 3.90
CA PRO A 28 4.78 -10.44 3.75
C PRO A 28 4.43 -10.71 2.29
N ALA A 29 4.58 -11.98 1.88
CA ALA A 29 4.47 -12.41 0.48
C ALA A 29 3.10 -12.06 -0.16
N VAL A 30 2.04 -11.99 0.65
CA VAL A 30 0.70 -11.64 0.21
C VAL A 30 0.62 -10.25 -0.45
N PHE A 31 1.50 -9.32 -0.06
CA PHE A 31 1.52 -7.97 -0.63
C PHE A 31 2.58 -7.77 -1.73
N LEU A 32 3.42 -8.78 -2.01
CA LEU A 32 4.41 -8.65 -3.08
C LEU A 32 3.79 -8.39 -4.46
N PRO A 33 2.68 -9.05 -4.87
CA PRO A 33 2.07 -8.77 -6.17
C PRO A 33 1.61 -7.32 -6.34
N VAL A 34 0.92 -6.75 -5.35
CA VAL A 34 0.50 -5.34 -5.42
C VAL A 34 1.69 -4.38 -5.32
N THR A 35 2.73 -4.73 -4.54
CA THR A 35 3.98 -3.95 -4.49
C THR A 35 4.68 -3.93 -5.86
N ILE A 36 4.72 -5.06 -6.58
CA ILE A 36 5.22 -5.12 -7.95
C ILE A 36 4.45 -4.17 -8.85
N ALA A 37 3.12 -4.18 -8.80
CA ALA A 37 2.28 -3.29 -9.60
C ALA A 37 2.52 -1.81 -9.26
N HIS A 38 2.70 -1.47 -7.99
CA HIS A 38 3.05 -0.14 -7.50
C HIS A 38 4.40 0.33 -8.07
N GLU A 39 5.46 -0.48 -7.94
CA GLU A 39 6.79 -0.13 -8.46
C GLU A 39 6.80 -0.01 -9.99
N LEU A 40 6.00 -0.82 -10.68
CA LEU A 40 5.81 -0.70 -12.12
C LEU A 40 5.06 0.58 -12.52
N ALA A 41 4.16 1.10 -11.68
CA ALA A 41 3.53 2.39 -11.89
C ALA A 41 4.58 3.52 -11.84
N HIS A 42 5.47 3.48 -10.85
CA HIS A 42 6.60 4.42 -10.80
C HIS A 42 7.50 4.35 -12.05
N GLN A 43 7.82 3.15 -12.54
CA GLN A 43 8.60 2.98 -13.78
C GLN A 43 7.89 3.57 -15.01
N ARG A 44 6.56 3.70 -14.98
CA ARG A 44 5.76 4.31 -16.05
C ARG A 44 5.51 5.81 -15.87
N GLY A 45 6.15 6.41 -14.87
CA GLY A 45 6.10 7.86 -14.65
C GLY A 45 5.05 8.33 -13.65
N VAL A 46 4.37 7.43 -12.95
CA VAL A 46 3.51 7.79 -11.82
C VAL A 46 4.40 8.15 -10.65
N ALA A 47 4.62 9.45 -10.42
CA ALA A 47 5.59 9.90 -9.42
C ALA A 47 5.02 9.94 -7.99
N ALA A 48 3.72 10.28 -7.85
CA ALA A 48 3.08 10.44 -6.56
C ALA A 48 2.75 9.09 -5.92
N GLU A 49 3.14 8.89 -4.66
CA GLU A 49 2.94 7.64 -3.91
C GLU A 49 1.46 7.21 -3.84
N GLN A 50 0.56 8.18 -3.59
CA GLN A 50 -0.88 7.90 -3.53
C GLN A 50 -1.44 7.41 -4.87
N GLU A 51 -0.96 7.97 -5.98
CA GLU A 51 -1.35 7.56 -7.32
C GLU A 51 -0.75 6.19 -7.67
N ALA A 52 0.51 5.94 -7.29
CA ALA A 52 1.16 4.65 -7.48
C ALA A 52 0.47 3.54 -6.67
N ASN A 53 0.05 3.82 -5.42
CA ASN A 53 -0.76 2.90 -4.62
C ASN A 53 -2.11 2.62 -5.28
N PHE A 54 -2.83 3.66 -5.74
CA PHE A 54 -4.09 3.52 -6.44
C PHE A 54 -3.94 2.68 -7.73
N VAL A 55 -2.98 3.04 -8.59
CA VAL A 55 -2.70 2.31 -9.85
C VAL A 55 -2.28 0.87 -9.55
N GLY A 56 -1.49 0.65 -8.49
CA GLY A 56 -1.09 -0.68 -8.03
C GLY A 56 -2.29 -1.54 -7.64
N VAL A 57 -3.23 -1.00 -6.87
CA VAL A 57 -4.49 -1.68 -6.52
C VAL A 57 -5.29 -2.00 -7.78
N MET A 58 -5.52 -1.01 -8.64
CA MET A 58 -6.33 -1.18 -9.85
C MET A 58 -5.73 -2.22 -10.81
N ALA A 59 -4.42 -2.16 -11.04
CA ALA A 59 -3.73 -3.12 -11.90
C ALA A 59 -3.73 -4.54 -11.32
N ALA A 60 -3.53 -4.68 -10.02
CA ALA A 60 -3.52 -5.98 -9.36
C ALA A 60 -4.91 -6.61 -9.34
N THR A 61 -5.95 -5.85 -8.98
CA THR A 61 -7.35 -6.34 -8.93
C THR A 61 -7.89 -6.72 -10.30
N ALA A 62 -7.46 -6.03 -11.36
CA ALA A 62 -7.83 -6.34 -12.75
C ALA A 62 -7.07 -7.55 -13.35
N SER A 63 -6.10 -8.11 -12.63
CA SER A 63 -5.30 -9.23 -13.11
C SER A 63 -6.11 -10.52 -13.20
N ALA A 64 -5.89 -11.29 -14.28
CA ALA A 64 -6.42 -12.65 -14.38
C ALA A 64 -5.73 -13.66 -13.43
N ASN A 65 -4.59 -13.29 -12.82
CA ASN A 65 -3.92 -14.09 -11.82
C ASN A 65 -4.56 -13.85 -10.44
N ALA A 66 -5.05 -14.94 -9.82
CA ALA A 66 -5.77 -14.86 -8.55
C ALA A 66 -4.92 -14.30 -7.39
N ASP A 67 -3.61 -14.58 -7.37
CA ASP A 67 -2.72 -14.07 -6.31
C ASP A 67 -2.56 -12.55 -6.43
N TYR A 68 -2.46 -12.02 -7.65
CA TYR A 68 -2.42 -10.58 -7.89
C TYR A 68 -3.74 -9.93 -7.50
N ALA A 69 -4.87 -10.49 -7.96
CA ALA A 69 -6.19 -9.95 -7.64
C ALA A 69 -6.43 -9.93 -6.12
N TYR A 70 -6.12 -11.03 -5.44
CA TYR A 70 -6.23 -11.12 -3.98
C TYR A 70 -5.35 -10.08 -3.28
N SER A 71 -4.08 -9.97 -3.68
CA SER A 71 -3.13 -9.00 -3.15
C SER A 71 -3.65 -7.56 -3.29
N GLY A 72 -4.18 -7.21 -4.47
CA GLY A 72 -4.76 -5.90 -4.74
C GLY A 72 -5.97 -5.60 -3.87
N TRP A 73 -6.93 -6.54 -3.77
CA TRP A 73 -8.11 -6.37 -2.91
C TRP A 73 -7.75 -6.24 -1.44
N LEU A 74 -6.81 -7.06 -0.95
CA LEU A 74 -6.40 -7.01 0.45
C LEU A 74 -5.67 -5.72 0.79
N PHE A 75 -4.85 -5.19 -0.13
CA PHE A 75 -4.15 -3.93 0.03
C PHE A 75 -5.12 -2.73 -0.02
N GLY A 76 -6.07 -2.73 -0.95
CA GLY A 76 -7.13 -1.74 -1.01
C GLY A 76 -7.96 -1.74 0.28
N TYR A 77 -8.35 -2.92 0.77
CA TYR A 77 -9.02 -3.06 2.06
C TYR A 77 -8.20 -2.48 3.22
N LEU A 78 -6.89 -2.75 3.27
CA LEU A 78 -6.00 -2.23 4.31
C LEU A 78 -6.02 -0.69 4.36
N HIS A 79 -5.94 -0.03 3.19
CA HIS A 79 -6.01 1.44 3.10
C HIS A 79 -7.37 1.97 3.54
N LEU A 80 -8.45 1.41 3.01
CA LEU A 80 -9.82 1.85 3.33
C LEU A 80 -10.18 1.60 4.79
N SER A 81 -9.78 0.44 5.35
CA SER A 81 -10.08 0.10 6.75
C SER A 81 -9.30 0.97 7.75
N ASN A 82 -8.07 1.38 7.42
CA ASN A 82 -7.32 2.31 8.26
C ASN A 82 -7.99 3.70 8.30
N ALA A 83 -8.43 4.22 7.16
CA ALA A 83 -9.17 5.48 7.11
C ALA A 83 -10.53 5.36 7.83
N LEU A 84 -11.22 4.24 7.65
CA LEU A 84 -12.48 3.98 8.36
C LEU A 84 -12.26 3.89 9.88
N TYR A 85 -11.15 3.31 10.33
CA TYR A 85 -10.84 3.23 11.76
C TYR A 85 -10.63 4.62 12.39
N GLU A 86 -10.02 5.55 11.65
CA GLU A 86 -9.87 6.94 12.10
C GLU A 86 -11.22 7.68 12.19
N ALA A 87 -12.16 7.37 11.28
CA ALA A 87 -13.47 8.00 11.22
C ALA A 87 -14.48 7.33 12.18
N ASP A 88 -14.56 6.00 12.19
CA ASP A 88 -15.48 5.20 12.99
C ASP A 88 -14.83 3.84 13.35
N PRO A 89 -14.19 3.73 14.52
CA PRO A 89 -13.56 2.49 14.97
C PRO A 89 -14.52 1.30 15.11
N ALA A 90 -15.80 1.56 15.45
CA ALA A 90 -16.79 0.50 15.62
C ALA A 90 -17.19 -0.09 14.26
N LEU A 91 -17.40 0.74 13.27
CA LEU A 91 -17.70 0.30 11.92
C LEU A 91 -16.49 -0.42 11.28
N ALA A 92 -15.28 0.06 11.51
CA ALA A 92 -14.05 -0.63 11.07
C ALA A 92 -13.92 -2.03 11.68
N ALA A 93 -14.21 -2.17 12.99
CA ALA A 93 -14.20 -3.46 13.65
C ALA A 93 -15.29 -4.40 13.09
N ALA A 94 -16.49 -3.89 12.81
CA ALA A 94 -17.56 -4.65 12.18
C ALA A 94 -17.17 -5.11 10.76
N SER A 95 -16.60 -4.22 9.94
CA SER A 95 -16.08 -4.54 8.61
C SER A 95 -15.02 -5.65 8.67
N TYR A 96 -14.06 -5.58 9.60
CA TYR A 96 -13.04 -6.61 9.78
C TYR A 96 -13.64 -8.00 10.06
N GLN A 97 -14.75 -8.09 10.80
CA GLN A 97 -15.40 -9.36 11.09
C GLN A 97 -16.07 -9.99 9.85
N THR A 98 -16.35 -9.23 8.81
CA THR A 98 -16.93 -9.76 7.55
C THR A 98 -15.89 -10.47 6.67
N LEU A 99 -14.61 -10.26 6.91
CA LEU A 99 -13.53 -10.93 6.16
C LEU A 99 -13.49 -12.43 6.45
N CYS A 100 -13.09 -13.22 5.44
CA CYS A 100 -12.78 -14.63 5.64
C CYS A 100 -11.60 -14.82 6.60
N ALA A 101 -11.44 -16.03 7.12
CA ALA A 101 -10.41 -16.35 8.11
C ALA A 101 -9.00 -16.13 7.55
N GLU A 102 -8.78 -16.48 6.29
CA GLU A 102 -7.51 -16.35 5.58
C GLU A 102 -7.10 -14.88 5.46
N ALA A 103 -8.01 -14.01 5.01
CA ALA A 103 -7.72 -12.58 4.90
C ALA A 103 -7.39 -11.93 6.25
N ARG A 104 -8.09 -12.32 7.31
CA ARG A 104 -7.77 -11.87 8.68
C ARG A 104 -6.41 -12.37 9.14
N ALA A 105 -6.06 -13.63 8.82
CA ALA A 105 -4.76 -14.18 9.15
C ALA A 105 -3.62 -13.46 8.42
N ASP A 106 -3.78 -13.15 7.14
CA ASP A 106 -2.79 -12.41 6.34
C ASP A 106 -2.60 -10.98 6.86
N LEU A 107 -3.68 -10.28 7.19
CA LEU A 107 -3.59 -8.94 7.81
C LEU A 107 -2.92 -8.98 9.17
N ALA A 108 -3.23 -9.99 10.00
CA ALA A 108 -2.59 -10.17 11.30
C ALA A 108 -1.10 -10.49 11.17
N ALA A 109 -0.71 -11.34 10.20
CA ALA A 109 0.67 -11.66 9.91
C ALA A 109 1.44 -10.42 9.42
N ASN A 110 0.83 -9.61 8.55
CA ASN A 110 1.40 -8.35 8.11
C ASN A 110 1.64 -7.39 9.28
N ASN A 111 0.65 -7.19 10.13
CA ASN A 111 0.78 -6.33 11.31
C ASN A 111 1.89 -6.83 12.27
N ALA A 112 1.95 -8.15 12.52
CA ALA A 112 2.99 -8.75 13.34
C ALA A 112 4.38 -8.58 12.73
N TYR A 113 4.50 -8.74 11.40
CA TYR A 113 5.75 -8.53 10.68
C TYR A 113 6.25 -7.08 10.82
N TRP A 114 5.42 -6.09 10.54
CA TRP A 114 5.85 -4.69 10.61
C TRP A 114 6.09 -4.20 12.03
N LYS A 115 5.37 -4.75 13.01
CA LYS A 115 5.55 -4.43 14.44
C LYS A 115 6.95 -4.78 14.96
N GLN A 116 7.58 -5.85 14.47
CA GLN A 116 8.95 -6.20 14.88
C GLN A 116 10.00 -5.18 14.44
N TRP A 117 9.69 -4.39 13.39
CA TRP A 117 10.58 -3.36 12.85
C TRP A 117 10.29 -1.97 13.40
N GLU A 118 9.29 -1.81 14.27
CA GLU A 118 9.03 -0.53 14.91
C GLU A 118 10.20 -0.12 15.81
N GLY A 119 10.70 1.11 15.60
CA GLY A 119 11.80 1.63 16.37
C GLY A 119 12.47 2.86 15.77
N PRO A 120 13.57 3.34 16.39
CA PRO A 120 14.25 4.57 15.94
C PRO A 120 14.77 4.51 14.50
N VAL A 121 15.17 3.33 14.03
CA VAL A 121 15.71 3.15 12.67
C VAL A 121 14.60 3.40 11.64
N LYS A 122 13.42 2.81 11.82
CA LYS A 122 12.26 3.03 10.95
C LYS A 122 11.83 4.50 10.96
N GLN A 123 11.72 5.12 12.15
CA GLN A 123 11.37 6.53 12.27
C GLN A 123 12.36 7.46 11.55
N THR A 124 13.66 7.12 11.58
CA THR A 124 14.68 7.87 10.85
C THR A 124 14.52 7.68 9.34
N GLY A 125 14.28 6.45 8.87
CA GLY A 125 14.02 6.15 7.48
C GLY A 125 12.80 6.90 6.94
N GLU A 126 11.69 6.88 7.66
CA GLU A 126 10.46 7.62 7.31
C GLU A 126 10.70 9.13 7.22
N LYS A 127 11.47 9.72 8.14
CA LYS A 127 11.81 11.14 8.09
C LYS A 127 12.67 11.50 6.88
N VAL A 128 13.70 10.70 6.59
CA VAL A 128 14.58 10.90 5.43
C VAL A 128 13.77 10.79 4.15
N TYR A 129 12.92 9.78 4.04
CA TYR A 129 12.08 9.57 2.87
C TYR A 129 11.03 10.67 2.67
N THR A 130 10.37 11.10 3.75
CA THR A 130 9.42 12.23 3.70
C THR A 130 10.12 13.50 3.22
N THR A 131 11.32 13.79 3.73
CA THR A 131 12.10 14.97 3.31
C THR A 131 12.47 14.87 1.82
N PHE A 132 12.84 13.68 1.36
CA PHE A 132 13.15 13.43 -0.04
C PHE A 132 11.91 13.68 -0.92
N LEU A 133 10.75 13.12 -0.59
CA LEU A 133 9.49 13.31 -1.33
C LEU A 133 9.09 14.79 -1.39
N GLN A 134 9.18 15.51 -0.27
CA GLN A 134 8.88 16.94 -0.22
C GLN A 134 9.83 17.77 -1.09
N GLY A 135 11.11 17.39 -1.15
CA GLY A 135 12.10 18.02 -2.04
C GLY A 135 11.78 17.86 -3.54
N TYR A 136 10.99 16.85 -3.90
CA TYR A 136 10.51 16.60 -5.25
C TYR A 136 9.07 17.10 -5.50
N GLY A 137 8.54 17.97 -4.64
CA GLY A 137 7.22 18.59 -4.80
C GLY A 137 6.05 17.72 -4.38
N GLN A 138 6.30 16.66 -3.61
CA GLN A 138 5.23 15.85 -3.01
C GLN A 138 4.96 16.36 -1.57
N ASP A 139 4.18 17.43 -1.48
CA ASP A 139 3.90 18.14 -0.21
C ASP A 139 3.23 17.24 0.84
N LEU A 140 2.51 16.22 0.42
CA LEU A 140 1.82 15.29 1.31
C LEU A 140 2.76 14.29 2.02
N GLY A 141 3.94 13.99 1.43
CA GLY A 141 4.88 13.01 1.99
C GLY A 141 4.18 11.70 2.36
N MET A 142 4.42 11.20 3.58
CA MET A 142 3.76 10.00 4.11
C MET A 142 2.26 10.17 4.43
N ARG A 143 1.70 11.39 4.40
CA ARG A 143 0.26 11.63 4.54
C ARG A 143 -0.54 11.32 3.26
N SER A 144 0.15 10.85 2.22
CA SER A 144 -0.45 10.42 0.95
C SER A 144 -1.45 9.24 1.07
N TYR A 145 -1.48 8.56 2.21
CA TYR A 145 -2.44 7.48 2.46
C TYR A 145 -3.91 7.95 2.33
N GLY A 146 -4.26 9.14 2.84
CA GLY A 146 -5.61 9.70 2.68
C GLY A 146 -5.98 9.94 1.22
N ALA A 147 -5.07 10.49 0.42
CA ALA A 147 -5.32 10.76 -0.99
C ALA A 147 -5.48 9.47 -1.84
N CYS A 148 -4.81 8.37 -1.49
CA CYS A 148 -5.07 7.06 -2.12
C CYS A 148 -6.50 6.58 -1.80
N VAL A 149 -6.95 6.75 -0.55
CA VAL A 149 -8.32 6.39 -0.13
C VAL A 149 -9.36 7.17 -0.91
N ASP A 150 -9.16 8.48 -1.10
CA ASP A 150 -10.09 9.32 -1.87
C ASP A 150 -10.24 8.81 -3.32
N LEU A 151 -9.13 8.45 -3.98
CA LEU A 151 -9.14 7.87 -5.33
C LEU A 151 -9.87 6.51 -5.37
N LEU A 152 -9.63 5.64 -4.38
CA LEU A 152 -10.31 4.34 -4.30
C LEU A 152 -11.81 4.50 -4.06
N VAL A 153 -12.20 5.40 -3.17
CA VAL A 153 -13.61 5.66 -2.87
C VAL A 153 -14.33 6.21 -4.10
N GLU A 154 -13.75 7.16 -4.81
CA GLU A 154 -14.33 7.72 -6.03
C GLU A 154 -14.51 6.65 -7.11
N GLU A 155 -13.49 5.82 -7.35
CA GLU A 155 -13.54 4.74 -8.34
C GLU A 155 -14.63 3.71 -8.01
N PHE A 156 -14.71 3.25 -6.77
CA PHE A 156 -15.70 2.24 -6.38
C PHE A 156 -17.13 2.80 -6.32
N LEU A 157 -17.32 4.07 -5.96
CA LEU A 157 -18.65 4.71 -5.99
C LEU A 157 -19.15 4.92 -7.42
N THR A 158 -18.29 5.37 -8.34
CA THR A 158 -18.68 5.60 -9.74
C THR A 158 -19.02 4.30 -10.45
N ASN A 159 -18.28 3.22 -10.19
CA ASN A 159 -18.56 1.91 -10.79
C ASN A 159 -19.82 1.24 -10.23
N THR A 160 -20.20 1.50 -8.99
CA THR A 160 -21.47 1.00 -8.42
C THR A 160 -22.70 1.72 -8.96
N THR A 161 -22.59 2.99 -9.31
CA THR A 161 -23.71 3.79 -9.88
C THR A 161 -23.92 3.54 -11.37
N SER A 162 -22.99 2.92 -12.08
CA SER A 162 -23.12 2.61 -13.51
C SER A 162 -23.74 1.23 -13.79
N CYS A 163 -24.11 0.46 -12.78
CA CYS A 163 -24.74 -0.86 -12.90
C CYS A 163 -26.27 -0.85 -12.72
N ASP A 164 -26.87 0.32 -12.53
CA ASP A 164 -28.33 0.54 -12.52
C ASP A 164 -28.79 1.12 -13.88
#